data_9d7c9e793e531592cfa86276f0bb3e93
#
_entry.id   9d7c9e793e531592cfa86276f0bb3e93
#
_cell.length_a   1.000
_cell.length_b   1.000
_cell.length_c   1.000
_cell.angle_alpha   90.00
_cell.angle_beta   90.00
_cell.angle_gamma   90.00
#
_symmetry.space_group_name_H-M   'P 1'
#
loop_
_entity.id
_entity.type
_entity.pdbx_description
1 polymer ?
#
loop_
_entity_poly.entity_id
_entity_poly.type
_entity_poly.pdbx_seq_one_letter_code
_entity_poly.pdbx_strand_id
1 'polypeptide(L)'
;MKRFLFIIGSALLISACGSAPTVDSPTAISPNNNVVGGGIALRDSVIYSQKDARWASDRLGNTSDTMGGEGCLVTATSMALTNLGFQTNPKDLNQRLTKTKSYTSQGWLIWDGIRRVTDGRAVATYYDMVDAPTIDSCLRDGEYPMVQFFLPNGRSHWSMIVKHDARGYHMRDPLRISEKPLIFPAEVKGYRALRCIGLAKA
;
A
#
# COMPACT_ATOMS: atom_id res chain seq x y z
N MET A 1 -49.66 71.27 -2.18
CA MET A 1 -50.15 69.93 -2.60
C MET A 1 -49.24 69.38 -3.72
N LYS A 2 -48.28 68.55 -3.41
CA LYS A 2 -47.36 67.98 -4.41
C LYS A 2 -47.67 66.47 -4.51
N ARG A 3 -48.10 66.07 -5.69
CA ARG A 3 -48.36 64.67 -6.04
C ARG A 3 -47.01 63.98 -6.33
N PHE A 4 -46.65 62.89 -5.60
CA PHE A 4 -45.56 62.03 -5.92
C PHE A 4 -46.06 60.86 -6.76
N LEU A 5 -45.45 60.72 -7.92
CA LEU A 5 -45.68 59.61 -8.87
C LEU A 5 -44.77 58.40 -8.47
N PHE A 6 -45.37 57.30 -8.14
CA PHE A 6 -44.60 56.03 -7.90
C PHE A 6 -44.44 55.34 -9.25
N ILE A 7 -43.16 55.17 -9.64
CA ILE A 7 -42.77 54.31 -10.77
C ILE A 7 -42.42 52.88 -10.19
N ILE A 8 -43.22 51.89 -10.58
CA ILE A 8 -42.97 50.49 -10.24
C ILE A 8 -42.01 49.92 -11.29
N GLY A 9 -40.76 49.73 -10.91
CA GLY A 9 -39.79 49.05 -11.73
C GLY A 9 -39.87 47.53 -11.50
N SER A 10 -40.29 46.77 -12.52
CA SER A 10 -40.24 45.32 -12.51
C SER A 10 -38.80 44.86 -12.70
N ALA A 11 -38.20 44.26 -11.67
CA ALA A 11 -36.91 43.57 -11.75
C ALA A 11 -37.13 42.15 -12.28
N LEU A 12 -36.63 41.90 -13.49
CA LEU A 12 -36.53 40.54 -14.04
C LEU A 12 -35.41 39.79 -13.29
N LEU A 13 -35.76 38.80 -12.50
CA LEU A 13 -34.80 37.85 -11.91
C LEU A 13 -34.44 36.81 -12.97
N ILE A 14 -33.25 36.95 -13.53
CA ILE A 14 -32.62 35.90 -14.36
C ILE A 14 -32.02 34.85 -13.41
N SER A 15 -32.70 33.73 -13.28
CA SER A 15 -32.20 32.55 -12.56
C SER A 15 -31.13 31.88 -13.42
N ALA A 16 -29.86 32.14 -13.13
CA ALA A 16 -28.74 31.36 -13.69
C ALA A 16 -28.63 30.04 -12.92
N CYS A 17 -29.13 28.95 -13.51
CA CYS A 17 -28.77 27.59 -13.09
C CYS A 17 -27.27 27.37 -13.35
N GLY A 18 -26.45 27.67 -12.37
CA GLY A 18 -25.07 27.24 -12.35
C GLY A 18 -25.02 25.73 -12.07
N SER A 19 -24.68 24.94 -13.08
CA SER A 19 -24.33 23.52 -12.90
C SER A 19 -23.09 23.44 -12.02
N ALA A 20 -23.20 22.82 -10.84
CA ALA A 20 -22.06 22.53 -10.00
C ALA A 20 -21.12 21.56 -10.76
N PRO A 21 -19.79 21.74 -10.70
CA PRO A 21 -18.87 20.76 -11.26
C PRO A 21 -19.08 19.44 -10.54
N THR A 22 -19.43 18.40 -11.28
CA THR A 22 -19.41 17.01 -10.80
C THR A 22 -17.97 16.68 -10.46
N VAL A 23 -17.67 16.49 -9.18
CA VAL A 23 -16.43 15.92 -8.72
C VAL A 23 -16.44 14.47 -9.21
N ASP A 24 -15.64 14.18 -10.22
CA ASP A 24 -15.40 12.80 -10.68
C ASP A 24 -14.96 11.96 -9.48
N SER A 25 -15.80 11.02 -9.11
CA SER A 25 -15.42 9.97 -8.15
C SER A 25 -14.17 9.28 -8.68
N PRO A 26 -13.12 9.07 -7.86
CA PRO A 26 -11.95 8.36 -8.33
C PRO A 26 -12.38 6.99 -8.81
N THR A 27 -12.23 6.76 -10.12
CA THR A 27 -12.46 5.47 -10.76
C THR A 27 -11.70 4.40 -9.97
N ALA A 28 -12.41 3.45 -9.40
CA ALA A 28 -11.82 2.30 -8.74
C ALA A 28 -10.92 1.61 -9.77
N ILE A 29 -9.60 1.73 -9.58
CA ILE A 29 -8.62 1.02 -10.41
C ILE A 29 -8.76 -0.46 -10.03
N SER A 30 -9.47 -1.21 -10.88
CA SER A 30 -9.49 -2.67 -10.79
C SER A 30 -8.05 -3.15 -10.89
N PRO A 31 -7.56 -4.01 -10.00
CA PRO A 31 -6.21 -4.56 -10.11
C PRO A 31 -6.16 -5.36 -11.42
N ASN A 32 -5.45 -4.85 -12.44
CA ASN A 32 -5.21 -5.56 -13.67
C ASN A 32 -4.30 -6.76 -13.39
N ASN A 33 -4.91 -7.91 -13.11
CA ASN A 33 -4.23 -9.19 -13.07
C ASN A 33 -3.93 -9.61 -14.52
N ASN A 34 -2.77 -9.22 -15.04
CA ASN A 34 -2.30 -9.69 -16.33
C ASN A 34 -1.76 -11.12 -16.18
N VAL A 35 -2.54 -12.12 -16.61
CA VAL A 35 -2.03 -13.48 -16.84
C VAL A 35 -1.18 -13.42 -18.11
N VAL A 36 0.12 -13.23 -17.96
CA VAL A 36 1.08 -13.23 -19.08
C VAL A 36 1.86 -14.53 -19.03
N GLY A 37 1.68 -15.37 -20.02
CA GLY A 37 2.52 -16.57 -20.22
C GLY A 37 2.41 -17.63 -19.12
N GLY A 38 1.20 -17.91 -18.59
CA GLY A 38 0.95 -18.96 -17.60
C GLY A 38 1.33 -18.61 -16.16
N GLY A 39 1.72 -17.37 -15.86
CA GLY A 39 2.02 -16.88 -14.50
C GLY A 39 1.03 -15.83 -14.01
N ILE A 40 1.06 -15.58 -12.68
CA ILE A 40 0.26 -14.54 -12.04
C ILE A 40 1.19 -13.35 -11.73
N ALA A 41 0.85 -12.14 -12.20
CA ALA A 41 1.65 -10.95 -11.95
C ALA A 41 0.76 -9.78 -11.49
N LEU A 42 1.22 -9.07 -10.48
CA LEU A 42 0.63 -7.82 -10.00
C LEU A 42 1.40 -6.62 -10.56
N ARG A 43 0.81 -5.44 -10.42
CA ARG A 43 1.50 -4.18 -10.73
C ARG A 43 2.77 -4.07 -9.89
N ASP A 44 3.88 -3.68 -10.53
CA ASP A 44 5.19 -3.53 -9.89
C ASP A 44 5.87 -2.26 -10.43
N SER A 45 5.35 -1.10 -10.00
CA SER A 45 5.70 0.21 -10.58
C SER A 45 6.70 0.99 -9.75
N VAL A 46 7.01 0.56 -8.53
CA VAL A 46 7.91 1.29 -7.63
C VAL A 46 8.90 0.37 -6.92
N ILE A 47 10.09 0.90 -6.70
CA ILE A 47 11.18 0.20 -5.99
C ILE A 47 11.66 1.13 -4.88
N TYR A 48 11.52 0.69 -3.62
CA TYR A 48 11.99 1.43 -2.46
C TYR A 48 13.00 0.61 -1.65
N SER A 49 14.08 1.28 -1.22
CA SER A 49 15.04 0.73 -0.25
C SER A 49 14.72 1.22 1.15
N GLN A 50 14.75 0.35 2.15
CA GLN A 50 14.69 0.81 3.55
C GLN A 50 15.91 1.66 3.93
N LYS A 51 17.04 1.51 3.21
CA LYS A 51 18.29 2.24 3.43
C LYS A 51 18.42 3.53 2.64
N ASP A 52 17.39 3.96 1.93
CA ASP A 52 17.39 5.23 1.20
C ASP A 52 17.58 6.40 2.17
N ALA A 53 18.55 7.28 1.88
CA ALA A 53 18.93 8.40 2.75
C ALA A 53 17.74 9.34 3.07
N ARG A 54 16.70 9.36 2.24
CA ARG A 54 15.51 10.19 2.45
C ARG A 54 14.70 9.80 3.69
N TRP A 55 14.86 8.58 4.19
CA TRP A 55 14.10 8.07 5.35
C TRP A 55 14.86 7.09 6.25
N ALA A 56 16.06 6.61 5.85
CA ALA A 56 16.78 5.58 6.59
C ALA A 56 17.03 5.93 8.07
N SER A 57 17.19 7.22 8.40
CA SER A 57 17.40 7.70 9.76
C SER A 57 16.09 7.97 10.54
N ASP A 58 14.92 7.92 9.88
CA ASP A 58 13.64 8.14 10.54
C ASP A 58 13.36 7.01 11.54
N ARG A 59 12.85 7.35 12.73
CA ARG A 59 12.50 6.36 13.74
C ARG A 59 11.20 5.64 13.41
N LEU A 60 11.10 4.37 13.81
CA LEU A 60 9.88 3.58 13.74
C LEU A 60 9.01 3.90 14.97
N GLY A 61 7.95 4.68 14.76
CA GLY A 61 7.12 5.14 15.86
C GLY A 61 7.94 5.95 16.88
N ASN A 62 7.81 5.59 18.16
CA ASN A 62 8.51 6.24 19.27
C ASN A 62 9.70 5.42 19.79
N THR A 63 10.23 4.48 18.99
CA THR A 63 11.36 3.64 19.40
C THR A 63 12.71 4.23 18.98
N SER A 64 13.80 3.61 19.40
CA SER A 64 15.15 3.92 18.91
C SER A 64 15.46 3.30 17.54
N ASP A 65 14.65 2.33 17.09
CA ASP A 65 14.84 1.66 15.82
C ASP A 65 14.56 2.60 14.65
N THR A 66 15.32 2.41 13.57
CA THR A 66 15.24 3.27 12.40
C THR A 66 14.70 2.52 11.19
N MET A 67 14.17 3.27 10.23
CA MET A 67 13.75 2.73 8.94
C MET A 67 14.89 1.97 8.25
N GLY A 68 16.12 2.48 8.28
CA GLY A 68 17.29 1.82 7.70
C GLY A 68 17.68 0.53 8.40
N GLY A 69 17.40 0.44 9.71
CA GLY A 69 17.67 -0.74 10.54
C GLY A 69 16.58 -1.80 10.45
N GLU A 70 15.34 -1.44 10.77
CA GLU A 70 14.21 -2.37 10.97
C GLU A 70 13.00 -2.09 10.07
N GLY A 71 13.10 -1.14 9.14
CA GLY A 71 11.99 -0.67 8.31
C GLY A 71 11.60 -1.56 7.12
N CYS A 72 12.05 -2.81 7.05
CA CYS A 72 11.77 -3.69 5.90
C CYS A 72 10.26 -3.83 5.64
N LEU A 73 9.47 -4.11 6.67
CA LEU A 73 8.04 -4.29 6.53
C LEU A 73 7.32 -2.99 6.10
N VAL A 74 7.69 -1.85 6.69
CA VAL A 74 7.10 -0.54 6.31
C VAL A 74 7.44 -0.20 4.87
N THR A 75 8.68 -0.45 4.45
CA THR A 75 9.13 -0.20 3.07
C THR A 75 8.40 -1.11 2.08
N ALA A 76 8.30 -2.41 2.37
CA ALA A 76 7.56 -3.35 1.53
C ALA A 76 6.05 -2.99 1.47
N THR A 77 5.44 -2.64 2.61
CA THR A 77 4.05 -2.17 2.68
C THR A 77 3.83 -0.90 1.85
N SER A 78 4.80 0.04 1.86
CA SER A 78 4.66 1.26 1.05
C SER A 78 4.70 0.96 -0.46
N MET A 79 5.50 -0.03 -0.91
CA MET A 79 5.47 -0.51 -2.30
C MET A 79 4.12 -1.13 -2.64
N ALA A 80 3.57 -2.00 -1.78
CA ALA A 80 2.24 -2.59 -1.98
C ALA A 80 1.15 -1.52 -2.09
N LEU A 81 1.08 -0.59 -1.15
CA LEU A 81 0.08 0.48 -1.17
C LEU A 81 0.22 1.40 -2.39
N THR A 82 1.45 1.74 -2.81
CA THR A 82 1.66 2.55 -4.02
C THR A 82 1.16 1.80 -5.26
N ASN A 83 1.44 0.51 -5.36
CA ASN A 83 0.96 -0.33 -6.45
C ASN A 83 -0.56 -0.51 -6.44
N LEU A 84 -1.22 -0.46 -5.27
CA LEU A 84 -2.67 -0.44 -5.10
C LEU A 84 -3.30 0.94 -5.38
N GLY A 85 -2.51 1.94 -5.74
CA GLY A 85 -2.99 3.28 -6.13
C GLY A 85 -2.98 4.33 -5.01
N PHE A 86 -2.46 4.00 -3.82
CA PHE A 86 -2.28 5.01 -2.76
C PHE A 86 -1.05 5.86 -3.02
N GLN A 87 -1.18 7.17 -2.83
CA GLN A 87 -0.06 8.10 -2.89
C GLN A 87 0.74 8.02 -1.58
N THR A 88 1.86 7.27 -1.60
CA THR A 88 2.71 7.08 -0.43
C THR A 88 4.14 6.69 -0.81
N ASN A 89 5.05 6.80 0.15
CA ASN A 89 6.41 6.29 0.12
C ASN A 89 6.80 5.87 1.54
N PRO A 90 7.98 5.24 1.77
CA PRO A 90 8.35 4.76 3.11
C PRO A 90 8.33 5.84 4.20
N LYS A 91 8.76 7.07 3.90
CA LYS A 91 8.74 8.18 4.85
C LYS A 91 7.32 8.58 5.23
N ASP A 92 6.49 8.84 4.24
CA ASP A 92 5.10 9.24 4.44
C ASP A 92 4.30 8.16 5.19
N LEU A 93 4.46 6.90 4.78
CA LEU A 93 3.79 5.78 5.46
C LEU A 93 4.21 5.67 6.92
N ASN A 94 5.52 5.73 7.21
CA ASN A 94 6.03 5.69 8.58
C ASN A 94 5.46 6.81 9.44
N GLN A 95 5.40 8.03 8.93
CA GLN A 95 4.82 9.18 9.64
C GLN A 95 3.33 8.98 9.94
N ARG A 96 2.55 8.49 8.97
CA ARG A 96 1.12 8.21 9.17
C ARG A 96 0.88 7.08 10.17
N LEU A 97 1.66 6.00 10.09
CA LEU A 97 1.61 4.89 11.05
C LEU A 97 1.96 5.36 12.46
N THR A 98 2.96 6.23 12.62
CA THR A 98 3.32 6.84 13.91
C THR A 98 2.17 7.67 14.47
N LYS A 99 1.60 8.56 13.64
CA LYS A 99 0.47 9.43 14.01
C LYS A 99 -0.77 8.63 14.44
N THR A 100 -1.04 7.51 13.79
CA THR A 100 -2.19 6.62 14.10
C THR A 100 -1.89 5.59 15.18
N LYS A 101 -0.74 5.68 15.87
CA LYS A 101 -0.30 4.75 16.92
C LYS A 101 -0.31 3.30 16.42
N SER A 102 0.21 3.08 15.22
CA SER A 102 0.21 1.79 14.53
C SER A 102 1.52 1.02 14.66
N TYR A 103 2.27 1.30 15.72
CA TYR A 103 3.44 0.54 16.15
C TYR A 103 3.25 -0.01 17.56
N THR A 104 3.79 -1.20 17.83
CA THR A 104 3.95 -1.71 19.19
C THR A 104 5.03 -0.91 19.93
N SER A 105 5.18 -1.15 21.25
CA SER A 105 6.28 -0.57 22.04
C SER A 105 7.67 -0.99 21.56
N GLN A 106 7.76 -2.10 20.81
CA GLN A 106 9.00 -2.60 20.18
C GLN A 106 9.22 -2.06 18.76
N GLY A 107 8.36 -1.18 18.25
CA GLY A 107 8.47 -0.65 16.88
C GLY A 107 7.94 -1.58 15.79
N TRP A 108 7.25 -2.66 16.14
CA TRP A 108 6.66 -3.55 15.16
C TRP A 108 5.35 -2.99 14.63
N LEU A 109 5.13 -3.11 13.32
CA LEU A 109 3.90 -2.69 12.68
C LEU A 109 2.69 -3.46 13.24
N ILE A 110 1.69 -2.75 13.72
CA ILE A 110 0.37 -3.28 14.00
C ILE A 110 -0.39 -3.34 12.67
N TRP A 111 -0.74 -4.53 12.22
CA TRP A 111 -1.29 -4.75 10.87
C TRP A 111 -2.57 -3.97 10.57
N ASP A 112 -3.45 -3.77 11.57
CA ASP A 112 -4.63 -2.90 11.45
C ASP A 112 -4.26 -1.42 11.17
N GLY A 113 -3.01 -1.04 11.41
CA GLY A 113 -2.49 0.28 11.02
C GLY A 113 -2.61 0.56 9.53
N ILE A 114 -2.53 -0.47 8.67
CA ILE A 114 -2.73 -0.33 7.23
C ILE A 114 -4.14 0.19 6.94
N ARG A 115 -5.14 -0.39 7.60
CA ARG A 115 -6.53 0.06 7.49
C ARG A 115 -6.70 1.51 7.97
N ARG A 116 -6.07 1.87 9.09
CA ARG A 116 -6.14 3.23 9.66
C ARG A 116 -5.55 4.29 8.74
N VAL A 117 -4.37 4.03 8.13
CA VAL A 117 -3.69 5.00 7.26
C VAL A 117 -4.25 5.07 5.84
N THR A 118 -5.18 4.19 5.50
CA THR A 118 -5.85 4.14 4.18
C THR A 118 -7.35 4.44 4.27
N ASP A 119 -7.83 4.94 5.41
CA ASP A 119 -9.25 5.23 5.66
C ASP A 119 -10.15 4.03 5.36
N GLY A 120 -9.72 2.84 5.78
CA GLY A 120 -10.44 1.58 5.60
C GLY A 120 -10.33 0.96 4.21
N ARG A 121 -9.66 1.61 3.24
CA ARG A 121 -9.64 1.17 1.83
C ARG A 121 -8.65 0.06 1.52
N ALA A 122 -7.66 -0.18 2.37
CA ALA A 122 -6.77 -1.34 2.27
C ALA A 122 -6.68 -2.08 3.59
N VAL A 123 -6.44 -3.38 3.50
CA VAL A 123 -6.35 -4.29 4.65
C VAL A 123 -5.17 -5.23 4.49
N ALA A 124 -4.69 -5.77 5.61
CA ALA A 124 -3.75 -6.87 5.64
C ALA A 124 -4.48 -8.11 6.18
N THR A 125 -4.66 -9.12 5.33
CA THR A 125 -5.28 -10.38 5.70
C THR A 125 -4.25 -11.33 6.28
N TYR A 126 -4.56 -11.96 7.41
CA TYR A 126 -3.75 -12.96 8.08
C TYR A 126 -4.00 -14.35 7.49
N TYR A 127 -2.95 -15.13 7.31
CA TYR A 127 -3.04 -16.53 6.95
C TYR A 127 -2.18 -17.37 7.90
N ASP A 128 -2.76 -18.43 8.46
CA ASP A 128 -2.06 -19.38 9.34
C ASP A 128 -1.08 -20.24 8.55
N MET A 129 -1.43 -20.59 7.31
CA MET A 129 -0.59 -21.37 6.42
C MET A 129 0.26 -20.47 5.53
N VAL A 130 1.53 -20.86 5.40
CA VAL A 130 2.49 -20.20 4.51
C VAL A 130 2.94 -21.21 3.45
N ASP A 131 2.09 -21.46 2.50
CA ASP A 131 2.32 -22.39 1.40
C ASP A 131 2.05 -21.74 0.02
N ALA A 132 2.48 -22.43 -1.03
CA ALA A 132 2.34 -21.93 -2.38
C ALA A 132 0.86 -21.68 -2.79
N PRO A 133 -0.10 -22.58 -2.50
CA PRO A 133 -1.51 -22.34 -2.82
C PRO A 133 -2.06 -21.06 -2.19
N THR A 134 -1.71 -20.78 -0.91
CA THR A 134 -2.16 -19.57 -0.19
C THR A 134 -1.54 -18.31 -0.77
N ILE A 135 -0.23 -18.32 -1.05
CA ILE A 135 0.46 -17.18 -1.69
C ILE A 135 -0.14 -16.91 -3.08
N ASP A 136 -0.37 -17.95 -3.87
CA ASP A 136 -0.97 -17.81 -5.20
C ASP A 136 -2.42 -17.34 -5.16
N SER A 137 -3.17 -17.69 -4.11
CA SER A 137 -4.52 -17.15 -3.91
C SER A 137 -4.48 -15.64 -3.70
N CYS A 138 -3.58 -15.13 -2.85
CA CYS A 138 -3.41 -13.69 -2.67
C CYS A 138 -3.08 -12.99 -3.99
N LEU A 139 -2.13 -13.53 -4.77
CA LEU A 139 -1.78 -12.96 -6.07
C LEU A 139 -2.98 -12.95 -7.04
N ARG A 140 -3.78 -14.03 -7.09
CA ARG A 140 -5.00 -14.09 -7.92
C ARG A 140 -6.05 -13.07 -7.49
N ASP A 141 -6.15 -12.83 -6.20
CA ASP A 141 -7.09 -11.85 -5.61
C ASP A 141 -6.60 -10.39 -5.76
N GLY A 142 -5.43 -10.16 -6.37
CA GLY A 142 -4.84 -8.84 -6.54
C GLY A 142 -4.21 -8.30 -5.26
N GLU A 143 -3.94 -9.16 -4.28
CA GLU A 143 -3.33 -8.82 -3.01
C GLU A 143 -1.83 -9.11 -3.03
N TYR A 144 -1.03 -8.25 -2.40
CA TYR A 144 0.42 -8.40 -2.33
C TYR A 144 0.82 -9.28 -1.14
N PRO A 145 1.36 -10.51 -1.39
CA PRO A 145 1.85 -11.35 -0.30
C PRO A 145 3.10 -10.73 0.32
N MET A 146 3.02 -10.45 1.63
CA MET A 146 4.13 -10.06 2.48
C MET A 146 4.62 -11.31 3.20
N VAL A 147 5.84 -11.72 2.93
CA VAL A 147 6.43 -12.93 3.51
C VAL A 147 7.56 -12.60 4.47
N GLN A 148 7.57 -13.28 5.62
CA GLN A 148 8.63 -13.19 6.62
C GLN A 148 9.58 -14.40 6.49
N PHE A 149 10.88 -14.14 6.59
CA PHE A 149 11.93 -15.17 6.65
C PHE A 149 13.12 -14.66 7.47
N PHE A 150 14.07 -15.56 7.78
CA PHE A 150 15.30 -15.16 8.44
C PHE A 150 16.42 -14.93 7.42
N LEU A 151 17.15 -13.85 7.60
CA LEU A 151 18.40 -13.60 6.91
C LEU A 151 19.48 -14.57 7.43
N PRO A 152 20.60 -14.77 6.69
CA PRO A 152 21.70 -15.64 7.13
C PRO A 152 22.28 -15.28 8.51
N ASN A 153 22.16 -14.04 8.94
CA ASN A 153 22.58 -13.56 10.26
C ASN A 153 21.52 -13.76 11.37
N GLY A 154 20.44 -14.50 11.10
CA GLY A 154 19.37 -14.79 12.04
C GLY A 154 18.34 -13.67 12.25
N ARG A 155 18.48 -12.52 11.58
CA ARG A 155 17.51 -11.43 11.72
C ARG A 155 16.25 -11.73 10.90
N SER A 156 15.10 -11.39 11.48
CA SER A 156 13.82 -11.44 10.78
C SER A 156 13.77 -10.40 9.66
N HIS A 157 13.21 -10.77 8.52
CA HIS A 157 13.09 -9.89 7.36
C HIS A 157 11.76 -10.10 6.65
N TRP A 158 11.22 -9.03 6.08
CA TRP A 158 9.99 -9.03 5.31
C TRP A 158 10.24 -8.54 3.89
N SER A 159 9.65 -9.26 2.92
CA SER A 159 9.67 -8.88 1.51
C SER A 159 8.28 -9.03 0.90
N MET A 160 8.05 -8.38 -0.24
CA MET A 160 6.79 -8.40 -0.98
C MET A 160 6.91 -9.25 -2.23
N ILE A 161 6.00 -10.21 -2.43
CA ILE A 161 5.88 -10.96 -3.68
C ILE A 161 5.01 -10.17 -4.66
N VAL A 162 5.46 -10.07 -5.91
CA VAL A 162 4.76 -9.34 -6.98
C VAL A 162 4.34 -10.24 -8.14
N LYS A 163 4.92 -11.44 -8.25
CA LYS A 163 4.66 -12.35 -9.35
C LYS A 163 5.03 -13.79 -8.98
N HIS A 164 4.34 -14.76 -9.60
CA HIS A 164 4.72 -16.17 -9.67
C HIS A 164 4.70 -16.63 -11.12
N ASP A 165 5.78 -17.26 -11.59
CA ASP A 165 5.86 -17.93 -12.90
C ASP A 165 6.69 -19.23 -12.77
N ALA A 166 6.98 -19.89 -13.89
CA ALA A 166 7.73 -21.16 -13.92
C ALA A 166 9.14 -21.07 -13.28
N ARG A 167 9.68 -19.86 -13.07
CA ARG A 167 10.98 -19.65 -12.40
C ARG A 167 10.85 -19.54 -10.90
N GLY A 168 9.64 -19.34 -10.36
CA GLY A 168 9.36 -19.15 -8.94
C GLY A 168 8.70 -17.84 -8.62
N TYR A 169 8.82 -17.41 -7.35
CA TYR A 169 8.30 -16.14 -6.85
C TYR A 169 9.25 -14.97 -7.12
N HIS A 170 8.71 -13.90 -7.64
CA HIS A 170 9.41 -12.66 -7.88
C HIS A 170 9.14 -11.70 -6.71
N MET A 171 10.19 -11.29 -6.02
CA MET A 171 10.10 -10.53 -4.78
C MET A 171 10.76 -9.16 -4.89
N ARG A 172 10.11 -8.15 -4.33
CA ARG A 172 10.70 -6.86 -4.01
C ARG A 172 11.22 -6.89 -2.58
N ASP A 173 12.54 -6.87 -2.45
CA ASP A 173 13.23 -6.92 -1.16
C ASP A 173 13.72 -5.51 -0.78
N PRO A 174 13.27 -4.93 0.35
CA PRO A 174 13.69 -3.62 0.82
C PRO A 174 15.19 -3.46 1.10
N LEU A 175 15.91 -4.56 1.32
CA LEU A 175 17.37 -4.55 1.53
C LEU A 175 18.17 -4.73 0.23
N ARG A 176 17.57 -5.33 -0.79
CA ARG A 176 18.25 -5.70 -2.04
C ARG A 176 17.59 -5.03 -3.23
N ILE A 177 18.01 -3.80 -3.52
CA ILE A 177 17.47 -3.05 -4.65
C ILE A 177 17.95 -3.65 -5.97
N SER A 178 17.00 -3.94 -6.85
CA SER A 178 17.23 -4.41 -8.21
C SER A 178 16.14 -3.88 -9.13
N GLU A 179 16.48 -3.52 -10.37
CA GLU A 179 15.48 -3.13 -11.38
C GLU A 179 14.44 -4.23 -11.61
N LYS A 180 14.91 -5.48 -11.67
CA LYS A 180 14.04 -6.65 -11.76
C LYS A 180 13.84 -7.26 -10.38
N PRO A 181 12.65 -7.77 -10.07
CA PRO A 181 12.43 -8.50 -8.82
C PRO A 181 13.40 -9.68 -8.68
N LEU A 182 13.81 -9.95 -7.45
CA LEU A 182 14.61 -11.15 -7.15
C LEU A 182 13.74 -12.39 -7.31
N ILE A 183 14.29 -13.46 -7.88
CA ILE A 183 13.56 -14.71 -8.08
C ILE A 183 13.95 -15.70 -6.99
N PHE A 184 12.95 -16.21 -6.29
CA PHE A 184 13.08 -17.24 -5.28
C PHE A 184 12.38 -18.52 -5.75
N PRO A 185 12.90 -19.71 -5.44
CA PRO A 185 12.22 -20.97 -5.77
C PRO A 185 10.77 -20.96 -5.26
N ALA A 186 9.85 -21.57 -6.00
CA ALA A 186 8.44 -21.68 -5.62
C ALA A 186 8.25 -22.57 -4.36
N GLU A 187 9.26 -23.36 -4.00
CA GLU A 187 9.27 -24.07 -2.74
C GLU A 187 9.32 -23.08 -1.57
N VAL A 188 8.24 -23.03 -0.80
CA VAL A 188 8.02 -22.08 0.31
C VAL A 188 8.83 -22.48 1.57
N LYS A 189 10.01 -23.04 1.38
CA LYS A 189 10.88 -23.43 2.50
C LYS A 189 11.47 -22.18 3.14
N GLY A 190 11.22 -22.03 4.45
CA GLY A 190 11.83 -20.97 5.26
C GLY A 190 10.98 -19.72 5.46
N TYR A 191 9.82 -19.58 4.82
CA TYR A 191 8.87 -18.54 5.19
C TYR A 191 8.20 -18.86 6.53
N ARG A 192 8.05 -17.84 7.39
CA ARG A 192 7.58 -17.96 8.77
C ARG A 192 6.20 -17.36 8.97
N ALA A 193 5.85 -16.36 8.20
CA ALA A 193 4.55 -15.71 8.27
C ALA A 193 4.15 -15.16 6.90
N LEU A 194 2.86 -15.07 6.69
CA LEU A 194 2.23 -14.50 5.50
C LEU A 194 1.16 -13.50 5.90
N ARG A 195 1.16 -12.36 5.23
CA ARG A 195 0.05 -11.41 5.23
C ARG A 195 -0.16 -10.94 3.80
N CYS A 196 -1.40 -10.83 3.37
CA CYS A 196 -1.69 -10.32 2.04
C CYS A 196 -2.31 -8.94 2.14
N ILE A 197 -1.69 -7.95 1.49
CA ILE A 197 -2.17 -6.56 1.49
C ILE A 197 -2.96 -6.32 0.21
N GLY A 198 -4.23 -6.00 0.36
CA GLY A 198 -5.14 -5.75 -0.74
C GLY A 198 -6.11 -4.61 -0.44
N LEU A 199 -6.92 -4.26 -1.44
CA LEU A 199 -8.05 -3.35 -1.25
C LEU A 199 -9.11 -4.03 -0.38
N ALA A 200 -9.74 -3.27 0.52
CA ALA A 200 -10.87 -3.77 1.30
C ALA A 200 -11.99 -4.18 0.33
N LYS A 201 -12.51 -5.38 0.51
CA LYS A 201 -13.70 -5.85 -0.23
C LYS A 201 -14.93 -5.10 0.31
N ALA A 202 -15.77 -4.60 -0.60
CA ALA A 202 -17.02 -3.91 -0.27
C ALA A 202 -18.02 -4.85 0.40
#